data_5b395940942002227f09f8194dc54d43
#
_entry.id   5b395940942002227f09f8194dc54d43
#
_cell.length_a   1.000
_cell.length_b   1.000
_cell.length_c   1.000
_cell.angle_alpha   90.00
_cell.angle_beta   90.00
_cell.angle_gamma   90.00
#
_symmetry.space_group_name_H-M   'P 1'
#
loop_
_entity.id
_entity.type
_entity.pdbx_description
1 polymer ?
#
loop_
_entity_poly.entity_id
_entity_poly.type
_entity_poly.pdbx_seq_one_letter_code
_entity_poly.pdbx_strand_id
1 'polypeptide(L)'
;PEDKVQLLLFADNCSDNTYQEMQNVQALPQYANRNMTHINRKGTGGKAGVLNDGLKMAKGEYICVYDADAMPEKNALYNIEKKALEDPERHVAAFGRNKTRNADQNFLTRCINQEIVVTQRVLHVGMWHFFKIGRIPGTNFIIQTDFVKSIGGWKNGALTEDTDISFKIMQKGKLIALAYNSEAFQQE
;
A
#
# COMPACT_ATOMS: atom_id res chain seq x y z
N PRO A 1 -5.06 8.15 -15.75
CA PRO A 1 -6.44 8.26 -16.24
C PRO A 1 -7.38 7.59 -15.26
N GLU A 2 -8.47 8.27 -14.89
CA GLU A 2 -9.41 7.79 -13.85
C GLU A 2 -10.13 6.49 -14.25
N ASP A 3 -10.30 6.27 -15.52
CA ASP A 3 -10.88 5.08 -16.13
C ASP A 3 -10.04 3.80 -15.93
N LYS A 4 -8.74 3.95 -15.63
CA LYS A 4 -7.80 2.85 -15.37
C LYS A 4 -7.65 2.48 -13.90
N VAL A 5 -8.31 3.21 -13.01
CA VAL A 5 -8.18 2.99 -11.56
C VAL A 5 -9.48 2.44 -11.00
N GLN A 6 -9.42 1.28 -10.38
CA GLN A 6 -10.47 0.72 -9.54
C GLN A 6 -10.15 1.03 -8.09
N LEU A 7 -11.05 1.69 -7.38
CA LEU A 7 -10.92 1.96 -5.94
C LEU A 7 -11.77 0.97 -5.15
N LEU A 8 -11.15 0.20 -4.27
CA LEU A 8 -11.82 -0.69 -3.33
C LEU A 8 -11.59 -0.16 -1.91
N LEU A 9 -12.64 0.29 -1.28
CA LEU A 9 -12.62 0.86 0.07
C LEU A 9 -13.26 -0.14 1.04
N PHE A 10 -12.51 -0.55 2.06
CA PHE A 10 -12.95 -1.54 3.04
C PHE A 10 -13.16 -0.89 4.41
N ALA A 11 -14.37 -0.99 4.94
CA ALA A 11 -14.65 -0.83 6.35
C ALA A 11 -14.66 -2.22 7.00
N ASP A 12 -13.55 -2.62 7.64
CA ASP A 12 -13.39 -3.97 8.20
C ASP A 12 -13.76 -3.99 9.68
N ASN A 13 -14.85 -4.68 10.00
CA ASN A 13 -15.37 -4.83 11.36
C ASN A 13 -15.62 -3.50 12.09
N CYS A 14 -15.82 -2.40 11.37
CA CYS A 14 -16.12 -1.10 11.97
C CYS A 14 -17.45 -1.15 12.73
N SER A 15 -17.46 -0.59 13.95
CA SER A 15 -18.63 -0.43 14.81
C SER A 15 -19.18 1.01 14.82
N ASP A 16 -18.47 1.91 14.16
CA ASP A 16 -18.81 3.32 14.01
C ASP A 16 -19.43 3.63 12.63
N ASN A 17 -19.55 4.90 12.29
CA ASN A 17 -20.13 5.37 11.05
C ASN A 17 -19.17 5.34 9.84
N THR A 18 -17.98 4.70 9.93
CA THR A 18 -16.97 4.67 8.87
C THR A 18 -17.58 4.29 7.50
N TYR A 19 -18.36 3.22 7.44
CA TYR A 19 -18.97 2.79 6.18
C TYR A 19 -19.96 3.82 5.61
N GLN A 20 -20.78 4.44 6.45
CA GLN A 20 -21.70 5.50 6.04
C GLN A 20 -20.95 6.74 5.52
N GLU A 21 -19.86 7.12 6.18
CA GLU A 21 -19.05 8.25 5.72
C GLU A 21 -18.38 7.98 4.36
N MET A 22 -17.94 6.76 4.11
CA MET A 22 -17.43 6.37 2.78
C MET A 22 -18.49 6.56 1.70
N GLN A 23 -19.74 6.19 1.95
CA GLN A 23 -20.87 6.40 1.02
C GLN A 23 -21.20 7.89 0.84
N ASN A 24 -21.19 8.66 1.92
CA ASN A 24 -21.43 10.11 1.89
C ASN A 24 -20.40 10.81 1.01
N VAL A 25 -19.12 10.43 1.11
CA VAL A 25 -18.04 11.00 0.28
C VAL A 25 -18.25 10.68 -1.20
N GLN A 26 -18.63 9.45 -1.55
CA GLN A 26 -18.90 9.09 -2.95
C GLN A 26 -20.06 9.88 -3.56
N ALA A 27 -21.08 10.23 -2.75
CA ALA A 27 -22.22 11.00 -3.21
C ALA A 27 -21.86 12.46 -3.57
N LEU A 28 -20.68 12.95 -3.21
CA LEU A 28 -20.21 14.28 -3.59
C LEU A 28 -19.98 14.36 -5.11
N PRO A 29 -20.40 15.45 -5.78
CA PRO A 29 -20.35 15.58 -7.24
C PRO A 29 -18.97 15.28 -7.86
N GLN A 30 -17.88 15.65 -7.17
CA GLN A 30 -16.51 15.42 -7.65
C GLN A 30 -16.08 13.95 -7.63
N TYR A 31 -16.82 13.07 -6.93
CA TYR A 31 -16.50 11.64 -6.81
C TYR A 31 -17.58 10.71 -7.40
N ALA A 32 -18.74 11.25 -7.78
CA ALA A 32 -19.90 10.47 -8.23
C ALA A 32 -19.60 9.53 -9.40
N ASN A 33 -18.70 9.93 -10.30
CA ASN A 33 -18.34 9.16 -11.51
C ASN A 33 -17.07 8.30 -11.34
N ARG A 34 -16.51 8.23 -10.14
CA ARG A 34 -15.32 7.39 -9.90
C ARG A 34 -15.67 5.93 -9.81
N ASN A 35 -14.83 5.07 -10.40
CA ASN A 35 -14.95 3.62 -10.26
C ASN A 35 -14.54 3.19 -8.84
N MET A 36 -15.46 3.37 -7.90
CA MET A 36 -15.27 3.18 -6.46
C MET A 36 -16.27 2.15 -5.93
N THR A 37 -15.81 1.20 -5.16
CA THR A 37 -16.65 0.20 -4.49
C THR A 37 -16.38 0.25 -2.99
N HIS A 38 -17.45 0.40 -2.20
CA HIS A 38 -17.40 0.38 -0.74
C HIS A 38 -17.80 -1.00 -0.23
N ILE A 39 -16.99 -1.57 0.63
CA ILE A 39 -17.20 -2.90 1.19
C ILE A 39 -17.31 -2.79 2.72
N ASN A 40 -18.51 -3.08 3.26
CA ASN A 40 -18.68 -3.27 4.69
C ASN A 40 -18.34 -4.72 5.01
N ARG A 41 -17.09 -4.96 5.38
CA ARG A 41 -16.59 -6.28 5.64
C ARG A 41 -16.83 -6.69 7.10
N LYS A 42 -17.38 -7.87 7.29
CA LYS A 42 -17.46 -8.56 8.58
C LYS A 42 -16.71 -9.88 8.42
N GLY A 43 -15.46 -9.91 8.83
CA GLY A 43 -14.59 -11.06 8.56
C GLY A 43 -13.44 -11.22 9.55
N THR A 44 -12.69 -12.29 9.38
CA THR A 44 -11.49 -12.62 10.15
C THR A 44 -10.22 -12.37 9.33
N GLY A 45 -9.06 -12.52 9.94
CA GLY A 45 -7.77 -12.41 9.26
C GLY A 45 -7.16 -11.00 9.23
N GLY A 46 -7.83 -10.02 9.84
CA GLY A 46 -7.34 -8.64 9.90
C GLY A 46 -6.98 -8.09 8.53
N LYS A 47 -5.91 -7.29 8.43
CA LYS A 47 -5.46 -6.65 7.18
C LYS A 47 -5.17 -7.67 6.07
N ALA A 48 -4.55 -8.81 6.38
CA ALA A 48 -4.32 -9.88 5.39
C ALA A 48 -5.64 -10.42 4.81
N GLY A 49 -6.67 -10.58 5.64
CA GLY A 49 -8.00 -10.99 5.20
C GLY A 49 -8.65 -9.96 4.27
N VAL A 50 -8.55 -8.68 4.60
CA VAL A 50 -9.03 -7.56 3.75
C VAL A 50 -8.31 -7.56 2.39
N LEU A 51 -6.98 -7.69 2.41
CA LEU A 51 -6.17 -7.70 1.19
C LEU A 51 -6.50 -8.92 0.30
N ASN A 52 -6.74 -10.10 0.88
CA ASN A 52 -7.16 -11.28 0.14
C ASN A 52 -8.57 -11.15 -0.46
N ASP A 53 -9.49 -10.50 0.23
CA ASP A 53 -10.82 -10.22 -0.33
C ASP A 53 -10.74 -9.17 -1.43
N GLY A 54 -9.91 -8.14 -1.27
CA GLY A 54 -9.57 -7.18 -2.33
C GLY A 54 -8.95 -7.84 -3.55
N LEU A 55 -8.03 -8.81 -3.36
CA LEU A 55 -7.40 -9.56 -4.44
C LEU A 55 -8.42 -10.33 -5.32
N LYS A 56 -9.48 -10.87 -4.72
CA LYS A 56 -10.55 -11.55 -5.47
C LYS A 56 -11.36 -10.58 -6.34
N MET A 57 -11.46 -9.31 -5.92
CA MET A 57 -12.23 -8.26 -6.59
C MET A 57 -11.39 -7.42 -7.56
N ALA A 58 -10.06 -7.50 -7.44
CA ALA A 58 -9.14 -6.71 -8.24
C ALA A 58 -9.19 -7.11 -9.72
N LYS A 59 -9.39 -6.11 -10.59
CA LYS A 59 -9.43 -6.24 -12.05
C LYS A 59 -8.17 -5.69 -12.73
N GLY A 60 -7.38 -4.88 -12.01
CA GLY A 60 -6.17 -4.26 -12.53
C GLY A 60 -4.98 -5.22 -12.57
N GLU A 61 -4.02 -4.94 -13.43
CA GLU A 61 -2.74 -5.67 -13.52
C GLU A 61 -1.91 -5.53 -12.24
N TYR A 62 -2.10 -4.43 -11.53
CA TYR A 62 -1.43 -4.12 -10.27
C TYR A 62 -2.45 -3.81 -9.18
N ILE A 63 -2.11 -4.17 -7.95
CA ILE A 63 -2.80 -3.76 -6.74
C ILE A 63 -1.93 -2.73 -6.04
N CYS A 64 -2.48 -1.55 -5.76
CA CYS A 64 -1.85 -0.52 -4.94
C CYS A 64 -2.55 -0.48 -3.58
N VAL A 65 -1.79 -0.42 -2.50
CA VAL A 65 -2.33 -0.43 -1.14
C VAL A 65 -1.96 0.85 -0.41
N TYR A 66 -2.99 1.48 0.13
CA TYR A 66 -2.88 2.60 1.07
C TYR A 66 -3.73 2.31 2.30
N ASP A 67 -3.17 2.52 3.49
CA ASP A 67 -3.93 2.52 4.74
C ASP A 67 -4.84 3.75 4.81
N ALA A 68 -5.87 3.70 5.63
CA ALA A 68 -6.89 4.75 5.70
C ALA A 68 -6.36 6.11 6.17
N ASP A 69 -5.26 6.12 6.92
CA ASP A 69 -4.57 7.32 7.40
C ASP A 69 -3.48 7.81 6.43
N ALA A 70 -3.16 7.04 5.39
CA ALA A 70 -2.18 7.40 4.39
C ALA A 70 -2.74 8.44 3.41
N MET A 71 -2.02 9.53 3.22
CA MET A 71 -2.30 10.58 2.25
C MET A 71 -1.22 10.60 1.17
N PRO A 72 -1.42 9.92 0.03
CA PRO A 72 -0.46 9.93 -1.06
C PRO A 72 -0.33 11.32 -1.68
N GLU A 73 0.88 11.72 -2.04
CA GLU A 73 1.11 12.90 -2.84
C GLU A 73 0.51 12.74 -4.24
N LYS A 74 0.21 13.88 -4.88
CA LYS A 74 -0.48 13.92 -6.19
C LYS A 74 0.09 12.97 -7.24
N ASN A 75 1.42 12.79 -7.26
CA ASN A 75 2.12 11.95 -8.23
C ASN A 75 2.59 10.61 -7.64
N ALA A 76 2.19 10.25 -6.42
CA ALA A 76 2.67 9.05 -5.74
C ALA A 76 2.37 7.77 -6.54
N LEU A 77 1.12 7.61 -6.98
CA LEU A 77 0.71 6.45 -7.77
C LEU A 77 1.46 6.37 -9.11
N TYR A 78 1.62 7.49 -9.82
CA TYR A 78 2.38 7.54 -11.07
C TYR A 78 3.85 7.14 -10.86
N ASN A 79 4.49 7.67 -9.80
CA ASN A 79 5.90 7.40 -9.53
C ASN A 79 6.14 5.94 -9.15
N ILE A 80 5.23 5.33 -8.40
CA ILE A 80 5.38 3.93 -7.97
C ILE A 80 5.10 2.97 -9.14
N GLU A 81 4.09 3.23 -9.95
CA GLU A 81 3.79 2.49 -11.17
C GLU A 81 4.96 2.55 -12.15
N LYS A 82 5.47 3.77 -12.43
CA LYS A 82 6.63 3.95 -13.28
C LYS A 82 7.83 3.11 -12.81
N LYS A 83 8.06 3.04 -11.50
CA LYS A 83 9.15 2.24 -10.94
C LYS A 83 8.94 0.73 -11.12
N ALA A 84 7.73 0.24 -10.95
CA ALA A 84 7.41 -1.17 -11.21
C ALA A 84 7.60 -1.53 -12.70
N LEU A 85 7.24 -0.61 -13.60
CA LEU A 85 7.34 -0.80 -15.05
C LEU A 85 8.76 -0.64 -15.64
N GLU A 86 9.76 -0.22 -14.86
CA GLU A 86 11.16 -0.18 -15.34
C GLU A 86 11.71 -1.57 -15.70
N ASP A 87 11.27 -2.61 -15.00
CA ASP A 87 11.64 -4.00 -15.25
C ASP A 87 10.51 -4.92 -14.76
N PRO A 88 9.38 -4.99 -15.49
CA PRO A 88 8.17 -5.67 -14.99
C PRO A 88 8.33 -7.18 -14.80
N GLU A 89 9.33 -7.79 -15.43
CA GLU A 89 9.64 -9.21 -15.22
C GLU A 89 10.30 -9.46 -13.86
N ARG A 90 11.11 -8.53 -13.38
CA ARG A 90 11.83 -8.64 -12.11
C ARG A 90 11.17 -7.85 -10.99
N HIS A 91 10.67 -6.65 -11.26
CA HIS A 91 10.00 -5.78 -10.30
C HIS A 91 8.53 -6.17 -10.16
N VAL A 92 8.25 -7.28 -9.46
CA VAL A 92 6.85 -7.70 -9.24
C VAL A 92 6.14 -6.84 -8.20
N ALA A 93 6.89 -6.04 -7.46
CA ALA A 93 6.37 -5.03 -6.55
C ALA A 93 7.28 -3.79 -6.53
N ALA A 94 6.70 -2.66 -6.13
CA ALA A 94 7.45 -1.46 -5.80
C ALA A 94 6.84 -0.82 -4.54
N PHE A 95 7.65 -0.09 -3.79
CA PHE A 95 7.20 0.63 -2.60
C PHE A 95 7.72 2.06 -2.61
N GLY A 96 6.92 2.96 -2.06
CA GLY A 96 7.26 4.36 -1.88
C GLY A 96 7.81 4.65 -0.48
N ARG A 97 7.96 5.92 -0.18
CA ARG A 97 8.39 6.43 1.12
C ARG A 97 7.19 6.99 1.88
N ASN A 98 7.17 6.73 3.18
CA ASN A 98 6.19 7.33 4.08
C ASN A 98 6.83 8.50 4.85
N LYS A 99 6.04 9.50 5.17
CA LYS A 99 6.40 10.67 5.95
C LYS A 99 5.41 10.85 7.07
N THR A 100 5.86 11.29 8.23
CA THR A 100 4.98 11.62 9.35
C THR A 100 4.31 12.97 9.11
N ARG A 101 2.97 13.02 9.18
CA ARG A 101 2.19 14.26 9.02
C ARG A 101 2.21 15.12 10.27
N ASN A 102 2.20 14.51 11.45
CA ASN A 102 2.13 15.16 12.76
C ASN A 102 3.47 15.13 13.53
N ALA A 103 4.60 15.19 12.83
CA ALA A 103 5.94 15.07 13.40
C ALA A 103 6.21 16.03 14.56
N ASP A 104 5.65 17.24 14.51
CA ASP A 104 5.90 18.31 15.52
C ASP A 104 4.88 18.34 16.66
N GLN A 105 3.95 17.39 16.73
CA GLN A 105 2.87 17.40 17.71
C GLN A 105 3.37 17.23 19.16
N ASN A 106 4.32 16.31 19.37
CA ASN A 106 4.92 16.05 20.68
C ASN A 106 6.30 15.38 20.54
N PHE A 107 6.95 15.09 21.69
CA PHE A 107 8.27 14.46 21.69
C PHE A 107 8.26 13.06 21.08
N LEU A 108 7.23 12.26 21.35
CA LEU A 108 7.12 10.89 20.82
C LEU A 108 7.00 10.90 19.29
N THR A 109 6.11 11.73 18.72
CA THR A 109 5.95 11.86 17.27
C THR A 109 7.22 12.35 16.57
N ARG A 110 8.03 13.20 17.24
CA ARG A 110 9.36 13.58 16.73
C ARG A 110 10.34 12.41 16.69
N CYS A 111 10.35 11.57 17.73
CA CYS A 111 11.18 10.37 17.75
C CYS A 111 10.78 9.39 16.66
N ILE A 112 9.48 9.12 16.50
CA ILE A 112 8.94 8.26 15.44
C ILE A 112 9.28 8.83 14.07
N ASN A 113 9.10 10.13 13.83
CA ASN A 113 9.49 10.76 12.59
C ASN A 113 10.98 10.58 12.27
N GLN A 114 11.85 10.71 13.29
CA GLN A 114 13.29 10.50 13.10
C GLN A 114 13.61 9.05 12.70
N GLU A 115 12.96 8.07 13.32
CA GLU A 115 13.07 6.67 12.94
C GLU A 115 12.62 6.43 11.49
N ILE A 116 11.47 6.97 11.11
CA ILE A 116 10.93 6.88 9.75
C ILE A 116 11.90 7.52 8.74
N VAL A 117 12.45 8.70 9.03
CA VAL A 117 13.41 9.37 8.15
C VAL A 117 14.67 8.52 7.97
N VAL A 118 15.26 8.00 9.04
CA VAL A 118 16.45 7.14 8.95
C VAL A 118 16.15 5.86 8.17
N THR A 119 15.05 5.19 8.48
CA THR A 119 14.65 3.95 7.80
C THR A 119 14.38 4.18 6.31
N GLN A 120 13.60 5.20 5.98
CA GLN A 120 13.13 5.44 4.62
C GLN A 120 14.18 6.08 3.71
N ARG A 121 15.04 6.96 4.25
CA ARG A 121 16.01 7.72 3.44
C ARG A 121 17.42 7.15 3.46
N VAL A 122 17.77 6.39 4.49
CA VAL A 122 19.11 5.81 4.61
C VAL A 122 19.07 4.30 4.42
N LEU A 123 18.34 3.59 5.28
CA LEU A 123 18.33 2.13 5.26
C LEU A 123 17.75 1.56 3.96
N HIS A 124 16.51 1.91 3.62
CA HIS A 124 15.84 1.38 2.41
C HIS A 124 16.56 1.80 1.13
N VAL A 125 17.03 3.04 1.07
CA VAL A 125 17.81 3.54 -0.08
C VAL A 125 19.12 2.78 -0.23
N GLY A 126 19.86 2.60 0.86
CA GLY A 126 21.12 1.84 0.87
C GLY A 126 20.91 0.37 0.48
N MET A 127 19.92 -0.29 1.08
CA MET A 127 19.57 -1.69 0.77
C MET A 127 19.20 -1.87 -0.71
N TRP A 128 18.38 -0.96 -1.24
CA TRP A 128 18.02 -1.01 -2.66
C TRP A 128 19.21 -0.68 -3.57
N HIS A 129 19.96 0.37 -3.26
CA HIS A 129 21.06 0.81 -4.13
C HIS A 129 22.16 -0.25 -4.24
N PHE A 130 22.64 -0.78 -3.11
CA PHE A 130 23.79 -1.68 -3.07
C PHE A 130 23.41 -3.15 -3.31
N PHE A 131 22.25 -3.60 -2.81
CA PHE A 131 21.91 -5.01 -2.77
C PHE A 131 20.65 -5.37 -3.57
N LYS A 132 19.91 -4.39 -4.10
CA LYS A 132 18.59 -4.60 -4.74
C LYS A 132 17.58 -5.28 -3.81
N ILE A 133 17.71 -5.07 -2.51
CA ILE A 133 16.80 -5.56 -1.50
C ILE A 133 15.79 -4.46 -1.17
N GLY A 134 14.51 -4.74 -1.44
CA GLY A 134 13.37 -3.93 -1.03
C GLY A 134 12.47 -4.69 -0.07
N ARG A 135 11.62 -3.98 0.65
CA ARG A 135 10.62 -4.53 1.57
C ARG A 135 9.33 -3.75 1.43
N ILE A 136 8.20 -4.45 1.39
CA ILE A 136 6.88 -3.84 1.44
C ILE A 136 6.66 -3.25 2.84
N PRO A 137 6.33 -1.95 2.97
CA PRO A 137 6.19 -1.28 4.27
C PRO A 137 4.75 -1.28 4.82
N GLY A 138 3.86 -2.14 4.33
CA GLY A 138 2.46 -2.22 4.74
C GLY A 138 1.53 -1.24 4.04
N THR A 139 1.98 -0.05 3.68
CA THR A 139 1.25 0.99 2.94
C THR A 139 2.13 1.61 1.86
N ASN A 140 1.55 2.38 0.92
CA ASN A 140 2.26 3.02 -0.19
C ASN A 140 3.13 2.03 -0.98
N PHE A 141 2.53 0.94 -1.43
CA PHE A 141 3.18 -0.03 -2.30
C PHE A 141 2.25 -0.49 -3.42
N ILE A 142 2.85 -1.01 -4.48
CA ILE A 142 2.16 -1.63 -5.61
C ILE A 142 2.74 -3.03 -5.85
N ILE A 143 1.89 -3.97 -6.27
CA ILE A 143 2.29 -5.35 -6.53
C ILE A 143 1.48 -5.94 -7.68
N GLN A 144 2.09 -6.75 -8.53
CA GLN A 144 1.42 -7.42 -9.64
C GLN A 144 0.34 -8.37 -9.14
N THR A 145 -0.87 -8.20 -9.64
CA THR A 145 -2.05 -8.99 -9.25
C THR A 145 -1.86 -10.49 -9.48
N ASP A 146 -1.37 -10.86 -10.65
CA ASP A 146 -1.18 -12.28 -11.00
C ASP A 146 -0.04 -12.92 -10.22
N PHE A 147 1.01 -12.15 -9.90
CA PHE A 147 2.06 -12.66 -9.02
C PHE A 147 1.52 -12.97 -7.63
N VAL A 148 0.74 -12.06 -7.02
CA VAL A 148 0.12 -12.30 -5.70
C VAL A 148 -0.78 -13.53 -5.73
N LYS A 149 -1.60 -13.69 -6.77
CA LYS A 149 -2.44 -14.89 -6.95
C LYS A 149 -1.59 -16.16 -7.04
N SER A 150 -0.47 -16.13 -7.77
CA SER A 150 0.42 -17.28 -7.96
C SER A 150 1.10 -17.78 -6.68
N ILE A 151 1.30 -16.89 -5.70
CA ILE A 151 1.90 -17.24 -4.40
C ILE A 151 0.88 -17.48 -3.29
N GLY A 152 -0.42 -17.52 -3.64
CA GLY A 152 -1.52 -17.81 -2.72
C GLY A 152 -1.99 -16.64 -1.86
N GLY A 153 -1.66 -15.41 -2.25
CA GLY A 153 -2.08 -14.19 -1.55
C GLY A 153 -1.31 -13.91 -0.26
N TRP A 154 -1.92 -13.09 0.59
CA TRP A 154 -1.39 -12.75 1.93
C TRP A 154 -1.73 -13.83 2.94
N LYS A 155 -0.78 -14.16 3.80
CA LYS A 155 -0.97 -15.19 4.82
C LYS A 155 -1.84 -14.66 5.97
N ASN A 156 -3.04 -15.22 6.10
CA ASN A 156 -3.92 -14.93 7.24
C ASN A 156 -3.23 -15.33 8.56
N GLY A 157 -3.30 -14.45 9.56
CA GLY A 157 -2.70 -14.68 10.86
C GLY A 157 -1.17 -14.52 10.91
N ALA A 158 -0.53 -14.03 9.84
CA ALA A 158 0.85 -13.56 9.93
C ALA A 158 0.90 -12.35 10.87
N LEU A 159 1.95 -12.28 11.70
CA LEU A 159 2.17 -11.15 12.60
C LEU A 159 2.37 -9.85 11.80
N THR A 160 3.07 -9.97 10.67
CA THR A 160 3.31 -8.89 9.71
C THR A 160 3.13 -9.45 8.29
N GLU A 161 1.97 -9.20 7.69
CA GLU A 161 1.62 -9.71 6.36
C GLU A 161 2.49 -9.14 5.24
N ASP A 162 2.98 -7.92 5.43
CA ASP A 162 3.88 -7.20 4.53
C ASP A 162 5.29 -7.83 4.51
N THR A 163 5.77 -8.24 5.65
CA THR A 163 7.07 -8.92 5.77
C THR A 163 6.98 -10.33 5.17
N ASP A 164 5.92 -11.09 5.46
CA ASP A 164 5.70 -12.44 4.91
C ASP A 164 5.67 -12.41 3.37
N ILE A 165 4.91 -11.48 2.77
CA ILE A 165 4.84 -11.38 1.32
C ILE A 165 6.17 -10.91 0.71
N SER A 166 6.91 -10.03 1.40
CA SER A 166 8.24 -9.60 0.97
C SER A 166 9.22 -10.78 0.88
N PHE A 167 9.22 -11.66 1.87
CA PHE A 167 10.03 -12.88 1.82
C PHE A 167 9.59 -13.83 0.71
N LYS A 168 8.31 -14.02 0.47
CA LYS A 168 7.80 -14.84 -0.63
C LYS A 168 8.25 -14.31 -1.99
N ILE A 169 8.26 -12.99 -2.20
CA ILE A 169 8.77 -12.36 -3.43
C ILE A 169 10.25 -12.68 -3.61
N MET A 170 11.06 -12.47 -2.57
CA MET A 170 12.51 -12.75 -2.62
C MET A 170 12.81 -14.23 -2.83
N GLN A 171 12.07 -15.15 -2.22
CA GLN A 171 12.21 -16.60 -2.44
C GLN A 171 11.93 -17.03 -3.89
N LYS A 172 11.12 -16.25 -4.62
CA LYS A 172 10.88 -16.47 -6.05
C LYS A 172 11.92 -15.79 -6.96
N GLY A 173 12.98 -15.20 -6.39
CA GLY A 173 14.02 -14.50 -7.14
C GLY A 173 13.52 -13.19 -7.77
N LYS A 174 12.40 -12.65 -7.29
CA LYS A 174 11.81 -11.40 -7.76
C LYS A 174 12.22 -10.24 -6.86
N LEU A 175 12.02 -9.01 -7.32
CA LEU A 175 12.46 -7.80 -6.63
C LEU A 175 11.26 -6.94 -6.21
N ILE A 176 11.48 -6.22 -5.11
CA ILE A 176 10.60 -5.17 -4.61
C ILE A 176 11.35 -3.85 -4.80
N ALA A 177 11.00 -3.08 -5.82
CA ALA A 177 11.75 -1.90 -6.23
C ALA A 177 11.43 -0.69 -5.34
N LEU A 178 12.43 0.15 -5.03
CA LEU A 178 12.21 1.40 -4.32
C LEU A 178 11.83 2.52 -5.29
N ALA A 179 10.60 3.02 -5.18
CA ALA A 179 10.10 4.21 -5.86
C ALA A 179 10.38 5.46 -5.02
N TYR A 180 11.60 5.95 -5.02
CA TYR A 180 12.04 7.03 -4.13
C TYR A 180 11.17 8.29 -4.18
N ASN A 181 10.60 8.62 -5.33
CA ASN A 181 9.76 9.80 -5.55
C ASN A 181 8.26 9.54 -5.30
N SER A 182 7.86 8.33 -4.92
CA SER A 182 6.50 8.05 -4.47
C SER A 182 6.42 8.30 -2.97
N GLU A 183 5.69 9.32 -2.56
CA GLU A 183 5.60 9.74 -1.17
C GLU A 183 4.16 9.71 -0.68
N ALA A 184 3.96 9.27 0.55
CA ALA A 184 2.68 9.33 1.25
C ALA A 184 2.90 9.84 2.68
N PHE A 185 1.96 10.64 3.18
CA PHE A 185 1.94 11.08 4.56
C PHE A 185 1.05 10.18 5.39
N GLN A 186 1.46 9.82 6.59
CA GLN A 186 0.66 9.10 7.56
C GLN A 186 0.69 9.79 8.92
N GLN A 187 -0.29 9.51 9.74
CA GLN A 187 -0.39 10.05 11.09
C GLN A 187 0.15 9.03 12.08
N GLU A 188 1.03 9.50 13.00
CA GLU A 188 1.66 8.70 14.02
C GLU A 188 1.14 9.07 15.45
#